data_d6c84c0ad194feaf66fd62488d3522ea
#
_entry.id   d6c84c0ad194feaf66fd62488d3522ea
#
_cell.length_a   1.000
_cell.length_b   1.000
_cell.length_c   1.000
_cell.angle_alpha   90.00
_cell.angle_beta   90.00
_cell.angle_gamma   90.00
#
_symmetry.space_group_name_H-M   'P 1'
#
loop_
_entity.id
_entity.type
_entity.pdbx_description
1 polymer ?
#
loop_
_entity_poly.entity_id
_entity_poly.type
_entity_poly.pdbx_seq_one_letter_code
_entity_poly.pdbx_strand_id
1 'polypeptide(L)'
;MYGAAIPVALCFFLVWMPPESFSDTETFWYLLCLSVLIRTGITFFETPNIALAPELTQDYNDRSRLISYAHFFAWSGGNFMNIAMFFIVFPLFVTGSMSEAVSSRAPYTAYGVIASVLIFISIMVSSAGTHSRIPTLYSPPQQRKLTVPKIFKEIFETLANRSFVSIFAASMLGAMGLGLKASLHLYFVSYFWEFTPAETGYLSIGI
;
A
#
# COMPACT_ATOMS: atom_id res chain seq x y z
N MET A 1 0.14 -1.81 -16.10
CA MET A 1 -0.87 -1.79 -15.04
C MET A 1 -1.61 -3.14 -14.93
N TYR A 2 -2.32 -3.64 -15.96
CA TYR A 2 -3.04 -4.93 -15.90
C TYR A 2 -2.19 -6.12 -15.42
N GLY A 3 -0.94 -6.23 -15.90
CA GLY A 3 -0.05 -7.33 -15.54
C GLY A 3 0.33 -7.40 -14.05
N ALA A 4 0.15 -6.31 -13.29
CA ALA A 4 0.40 -6.28 -11.86
C ALA A 4 -0.77 -6.81 -11.02
N ALA A 5 -1.99 -6.86 -11.56
CA ALA A 5 -3.20 -7.18 -10.80
C ALA A 5 -3.16 -8.58 -10.18
N ILE A 6 -2.86 -9.60 -10.99
CA ILE A 6 -2.82 -10.99 -10.53
C ILE A 6 -1.65 -11.22 -9.56
N PRO A 7 -0.38 -10.88 -9.90
CA PRO A 7 0.74 -11.12 -8.99
C PRO A 7 0.56 -10.42 -7.64
N VAL A 8 0.12 -9.16 -7.63
CA VAL A 8 -0.07 -8.41 -6.38
C VAL A 8 -1.16 -9.02 -5.51
N ALA A 9 -2.34 -9.31 -6.10
CA ALA A 9 -3.45 -9.90 -5.37
C ALA A 9 -3.11 -11.29 -4.82
N LEU A 10 -2.43 -12.13 -5.64
CA LEU A 10 -2.02 -13.47 -5.23
C LEU A 10 -0.97 -13.43 -4.10
N CYS A 11 0.07 -12.61 -4.25
CA CYS A 11 1.09 -12.48 -3.21
C CYS A 11 0.49 -11.92 -1.92
N PHE A 12 -0.45 -10.94 -2.02
CA PHE A 12 -1.14 -10.41 -0.86
C PHE A 12 -2.00 -11.46 -0.16
N PHE A 13 -2.73 -12.28 -0.91
CA PHE A 13 -3.48 -13.41 -0.38
C PHE A 13 -2.57 -14.40 0.37
N LEU A 14 -1.46 -14.79 -0.25
CA LEU A 14 -0.51 -15.75 0.33
C LEU A 14 0.15 -15.24 1.62
N VAL A 15 0.43 -13.94 1.73
CA VAL A 15 1.05 -13.35 2.93
C VAL A 15 0.21 -13.59 4.19
N TRP A 16 -1.13 -13.64 4.05
CA TRP A 16 -2.03 -13.87 5.18
C TRP A 16 -2.31 -15.35 5.47
N MET A 17 -1.74 -16.25 4.69
CA MET A 17 -1.93 -17.69 4.80
C MET A 17 -0.58 -18.44 4.84
N PRO A 18 0.31 -18.15 5.80
CA PRO A 18 1.54 -18.91 5.93
C PRO A 18 1.23 -20.38 6.26
N PRO A 19 1.89 -21.36 5.63
CA PRO A 19 1.73 -22.79 5.95
C PRO A 19 2.03 -23.07 7.42
N GLU A 20 1.22 -23.91 8.05
CA GLU A 20 1.38 -24.25 9.47
C GLU A 20 2.60 -25.13 9.75
N SER A 21 3.12 -25.78 8.73
CA SER A 21 4.30 -26.65 8.83
C SER A 21 5.63 -25.90 8.87
N PHE A 22 5.61 -24.59 8.62
CA PHE A 22 6.84 -23.79 8.57
C PHE A 22 7.39 -23.51 9.96
N SER A 23 8.70 -23.64 10.11
CA SER A 23 9.44 -23.13 11.26
C SER A 23 9.45 -21.58 11.25
N ASP A 24 9.84 -20.96 12.36
CA ASP A 24 9.92 -19.50 12.49
C ASP A 24 10.84 -18.88 11.42
N THR A 25 11.97 -19.55 11.12
CA THR A 25 12.91 -19.10 10.10
C THR A 25 12.31 -19.19 8.68
N GLU A 26 11.61 -20.28 8.37
CA GLU A 26 10.94 -20.46 7.08
C GLU A 26 9.80 -19.46 6.91
N THR A 27 9.03 -19.21 7.95
CA THR A 27 7.98 -18.20 7.99
C THR A 27 8.56 -16.80 7.75
N PHE A 28 9.69 -16.47 8.37
CA PHE A 28 10.37 -15.20 8.13
C PHE A 28 10.76 -15.01 6.65
N TRP A 29 11.42 -16.00 6.04
CA TRP A 29 11.82 -15.92 4.65
C TRP A 29 10.63 -15.88 3.69
N TYR A 30 9.57 -16.64 4.00
CA TYR A 30 8.32 -16.62 3.25
C TYR A 30 7.70 -15.22 3.24
N LEU A 31 7.54 -14.61 4.41
CA LEU A 31 6.97 -13.27 4.55
C LEU A 31 7.87 -12.22 3.89
N LEU A 32 9.18 -12.33 4.03
CA LEU A 32 10.13 -11.40 3.40
C LEU A 32 10.02 -11.45 1.87
N CYS A 33 10.07 -12.65 1.28
CA CYS A 33 9.97 -12.82 -0.17
C CYS A 33 8.64 -12.28 -0.71
N LEU A 34 7.52 -12.63 -0.09
CA LEU A 34 6.21 -12.14 -0.50
C LEU A 34 6.07 -10.62 -0.34
N SER A 35 6.57 -10.04 0.74
CA SER A 35 6.57 -8.59 0.95
C SER A 35 7.35 -7.85 -0.13
N VAL A 36 8.52 -8.35 -0.52
CA VAL A 36 9.33 -7.80 -1.62
C VAL A 36 8.58 -7.93 -2.95
N LEU A 37 7.95 -9.07 -3.22
CA LEU A 37 7.17 -9.29 -4.45
C LEU A 37 5.95 -8.37 -4.52
N ILE A 38 5.21 -8.21 -3.42
CA ILE A 38 4.07 -7.29 -3.32
C ILE A 38 4.54 -5.86 -3.60
N ARG A 39 5.62 -5.42 -2.93
CA ARG A 39 6.15 -4.07 -3.11
C ARG A 39 6.59 -3.81 -4.54
N THR A 40 7.27 -4.78 -5.14
CA THR A 40 7.68 -4.72 -6.56
C THR A 40 6.46 -4.66 -7.48
N GLY A 41 5.48 -5.53 -7.27
CA GLY A 41 4.25 -5.57 -8.07
C GLY A 41 3.43 -4.29 -7.96
N ILE A 42 3.31 -3.73 -6.75
CA ILE A 42 2.64 -2.43 -6.53
C ILE A 42 3.38 -1.32 -7.30
N THR A 43 4.71 -1.30 -7.30
CA THR A 43 5.49 -0.30 -8.04
C THR A 43 5.21 -0.35 -9.55
N PHE A 44 5.04 -1.54 -10.12
CA PHE A 44 4.63 -1.70 -11.53
C PHE A 44 3.23 -1.14 -11.84
N PHE A 45 2.36 -1.02 -10.85
CA PHE A 45 1.06 -0.37 -10.98
C PHE A 45 1.14 1.13 -10.68
N GLU A 46 1.75 1.53 -9.56
CA GLU A 46 1.79 2.92 -9.07
C GLU A 46 2.56 3.83 -10.02
N THR A 47 3.73 3.40 -10.52
CA THR A 47 4.58 4.26 -11.37
C THR A 47 3.86 4.73 -12.63
N PRO A 48 3.24 3.85 -13.45
CA PRO A 48 2.43 4.30 -14.57
C PRO A 48 1.20 5.11 -14.16
N ASN A 49 0.57 4.76 -13.04
CA ASN A 49 -0.64 5.43 -12.56
C ASN A 49 -0.35 6.89 -12.16
N ILE A 50 0.73 7.13 -11.44
CA ILE A 50 1.16 8.49 -11.06
C ILE A 50 1.57 9.29 -12.30
N ALA A 51 2.26 8.67 -13.26
CA ALA A 51 2.68 9.31 -14.49
C ALA A 51 1.50 9.73 -15.38
N LEU A 52 0.36 9.05 -15.31
CA LEU A 52 -0.83 9.39 -16.08
C LEU A 52 -1.46 10.72 -15.65
N ALA A 53 -1.40 11.10 -14.38
CA ALA A 53 -2.09 12.28 -13.85
C ALA A 53 -1.74 13.58 -14.60
N PRO A 54 -0.47 13.92 -14.86
CA PRO A 54 -0.10 15.09 -15.64
C PRO A 54 -0.39 14.96 -17.15
N GLU A 55 -0.58 13.73 -17.66
CA GLU A 55 -0.87 13.50 -19.08
C GLU A 55 -2.37 13.55 -19.39
N LEU A 56 -3.22 13.25 -18.40
CA LEU A 56 -4.67 13.27 -18.55
C LEU A 56 -5.25 14.67 -18.68
N THR A 57 -4.59 15.69 -18.10
CA THR A 57 -5.00 17.08 -18.20
C THR A 57 -3.82 18.02 -18.07
N GLN A 58 -3.83 19.10 -18.89
CA GLN A 58 -2.85 20.17 -18.83
C GLN A 58 -3.33 21.34 -17.95
N ASP A 59 -4.63 21.38 -17.63
CA ASP A 59 -5.17 22.40 -16.75
C ASP A 59 -4.73 22.15 -15.31
N TYR A 60 -4.23 23.19 -14.66
CA TYR A 60 -3.73 23.11 -13.28
C TYR A 60 -4.83 22.74 -12.29
N ASN A 61 -6.03 23.30 -12.45
CA ASN A 61 -7.13 23.06 -11.53
C ASN A 61 -7.65 21.62 -11.66
N ASP A 62 -7.78 21.13 -12.88
CA ASP A 62 -8.24 19.76 -13.13
C ASP A 62 -7.20 18.72 -12.65
N ARG A 63 -5.90 19.02 -12.82
CA ARG A 63 -4.83 18.19 -12.26
C ARG A 63 -4.90 18.14 -10.73
N SER A 64 -5.09 19.29 -10.09
CA SER A 64 -5.21 19.40 -8.64
C SER A 64 -6.42 18.61 -8.12
N ARG A 65 -7.57 18.71 -8.81
CA ARG A 65 -8.77 17.92 -8.50
C ARG A 65 -8.53 16.42 -8.63
N LEU A 66 -7.88 15.99 -9.72
CA LEU A 66 -7.59 14.58 -9.98
C LEU A 66 -6.70 13.98 -8.88
N ILE A 67 -5.65 14.69 -8.49
CA ILE A 67 -4.74 14.29 -7.42
C ILE A 67 -5.49 14.27 -6.07
N SER A 68 -6.33 15.27 -5.81
CA SER A 68 -7.14 15.32 -4.58
C SER A 68 -8.11 14.15 -4.47
N TYR A 69 -8.79 13.79 -5.55
CA TYR A 69 -9.64 12.58 -5.57
C TYR A 69 -8.84 11.31 -5.37
N ALA A 70 -7.68 11.18 -6.00
CA ALA A 70 -6.82 10.01 -5.82
C ALA A 70 -6.40 9.85 -4.35
N HIS A 71 -5.97 10.92 -3.68
CA HIS A 71 -5.64 10.91 -2.26
C HIS A 71 -6.85 10.64 -1.37
N PHE A 72 -8.00 11.25 -1.67
CA PHE A 72 -9.23 11.01 -0.93
C PHE A 72 -9.63 9.54 -0.97
N PHE A 73 -9.66 8.91 -2.14
CA PHE A 73 -10.01 7.50 -2.26
C PHE A 73 -8.96 6.56 -1.69
N ALA A 74 -7.67 6.90 -1.80
CA ALA A 74 -6.61 6.10 -1.18
C ALA A 74 -6.74 6.10 0.35
N TRP A 75 -6.96 7.28 0.95
CA TRP A 75 -7.11 7.42 2.39
C TRP A 75 -8.42 6.80 2.90
N SER A 76 -9.53 7.09 2.25
CA SER A 76 -10.86 6.54 2.60
C SER A 76 -10.89 5.02 2.43
N GLY A 77 -10.27 4.49 1.39
CA GLY A 77 -10.20 3.04 1.16
C GLY A 77 -9.40 2.32 2.25
N GLY A 78 -8.25 2.88 2.65
CA GLY A 78 -7.45 2.35 3.76
C GLY A 78 -8.22 2.36 5.09
N ASN A 79 -8.86 3.49 5.41
CA ASN A 79 -9.67 3.61 6.62
C ASN A 79 -10.89 2.69 6.60
N PHE A 80 -11.56 2.56 5.45
CA PHE A 80 -12.67 1.63 5.32
C PHE A 80 -12.25 0.19 5.61
N MET A 81 -11.12 -0.26 5.09
CA MET A 81 -10.60 -1.60 5.36
C MET A 81 -10.21 -1.79 6.83
N ASN A 82 -9.65 -0.75 7.44
CA ASN A 82 -9.31 -0.77 8.87
C ASN A 82 -10.58 -0.86 9.74
N ILE A 83 -11.58 -0.04 9.47
CA ILE A 83 -12.87 -0.07 10.15
C ILE A 83 -13.56 -1.43 9.96
N ALA A 84 -13.57 -1.95 8.74
CA ALA A 84 -14.16 -3.26 8.44
C ALA A 84 -13.47 -4.39 9.24
N MET A 85 -12.14 -4.32 9.41
CA MET A 85 -11.40 -5.29 10.21
C MET A 85 -11.87 -5.28 11.67
N PHE A 86 -12.00 -4.11 12.29
CA PHE A 86 -12.35 -3.99 13.72
C PHE A 86 -13.84 -4.17 14.01
N PHE A 87 -14.74 -3.70 13.14
CA PHE A 87 -16.19 -3.77 13.40
C PHE A 87 -16.88 -4.98 12.78
N ILE A 88 -16.28 -5.60 11.77
CA ILE A 88 -16.89 -6.73 11.07
C ILE A 88 -16.05 -7.99 11.25
N VAL A 89 -14.78 -7.97 10.82
CA VAL A 89 -13.99 -9.18 10.74
C VAL A 89 -13.64 -9.73 12.13
N PHE A 90 -13.05 -8.93 13.00
CA PHE A 90 -12.72 -9.41 14.36
C PHE A 90 -13.94 -9.90 15.14
N PRO A 91 -15.06 -9.16 15.23
CA PRO A 91 -16.23 -9.63 15.99
C PRO A 91 -16.90 -10.91 15.45
N LEU A 92 -16.72 -11.23 14.17
CA LEU A 92 -17.22 -12.47 13.59
C LEU A 92 -16.48 -13.71 14.10
N PHE A 93 -15.21 -13.57 14.48
CA PHE A 93 -14.35 -14.69 14.86
C PHE A 93 -13.96 -14.69 16.34
N VAL A 94 -13.96 -13.52 16.98
CA VAL A 94 -13.49 -13.34 18.36
C VAL A 94 -14.45 -12.42 19.12
N THR A 95 -14.96 -12.89 20.25
CA THR A 95 -15.86 -12.13 21.15
C THR A 95 -15.14 -11.59 22.39
N GLY A 96 -13.85 -11.85 22.52
CA GLY A 96 -13.02 -11.50 23.67
C GLY A 96 -12.23 -10.21 23.53
N SER A 97 -11.05 -10.20 24.16
CA SER A 97 -10.15 -9.05 24.16
C SER A 97 -9.44 -8.84 22.82
N MET A 98 -8.88 -7.64 22.62
CA MET A 98 -8.09 -7.32 21.41
C MET A 98 -6.84 -8.22 21.31
N SER A 99 -6.21 -8.58 22.43
CA SER A 99 -5.06 -9.48 22.46
C SER A 99 -5.41 -10.89 21.93
N GLU A 100 -6.61 -11.39 22.23
CA GLU A 100 -7.12 -12.64 21.69
C GLU A 100 -7.39 -12.53 20.19
N ALA A 101 -8.01 -11.45 19.74
CA ALA A 101 -8.28 -11.19 18.34
C ALA A 101 -6.99 -11.11 17.50
N VAL A 102 -5.96 -10.43 18.01
CA VAL A 102 -4.66 -10.29 17.34
C VAL A 102 -3.91 -11.63 17.27
N SER A 103 -4.10 -12.50 18.24
CA SER A 103 -3.45 -13.83 18.29
C SER A 103 -4.17 -14.89 17.45
N SER A 104 -5.40 -14.63 17.02
CA SER A 104 -6.21 -15.57 16.23
C SER A 104 -5.87 -15.48 14.74
N ARG A 105 -5.68 -16.63 14.07
CA ARG A 105 -5.38 -16.69 12.62
C ARG A 105 -6.62 -16.44 11.74
N ALA A 106 -7.79 -16.90 12.16
CA ALA A 106 -9.00 -16.91 11.35
C ALA A 106 -9.44 -15.51 10.84
N PRO A 107 -9.45 -14.44 11.68
CA PRO A 107 -9.77 -13.09 11.19
C PRO A 107 -8.83 -12.60 10.10
N TYR A 108 -7.53 -12.86 10.24
CA TYR A 108 -6.54 -12.42 9.27
C TYR A 108 -6.65 -13.15 7.94
N THR A 109 -6.99 -14.45 7.97
CA THR A 109 -7.27 -15.22 6.76
C THR A 109 -8.46 -14.63 6.00
N ALA A 110 -9.56 -14.35 6.70
CA ALA A 110 -10.75 -13.72 6.10
C ALA A 110 -10.42 -12.32 5.52
N TYR A 111 -9.68 -11.51 6.28
CA TYR A 111 -9.19 -10.21 5.82
C TYR A 111 -8.33 -10.34 4.56
N GLY A 112 -7.39 -11.28 4.55
CA GLY A 112 -6.51 -11.54 3.40
C GLY A 112 -7.27 -11.87 2.12
N VAL A 113 -8.34 -12.70 2.21
CA VAL A 113 -9.22 -13.00 1.06
C VAL A 113 -9.94 -11.75 0.57
N ILE A 114 -10.61 -11.04 1.47
CA ILE A 114 -11.40 -9.85 1.11
C ILE A 114 -10.47 -8.78 0.50
N ALA A 115 -9.35 -8.49 1.14
CA ALA A 115 -8.42 -7.47 0.68
C ALA A 115 -7.78 -7.82 -0.65
N SER A 116 -7.40 -9.08 -0.88
CA SER A 116 -6.81 -9.52 -2.17
C SER A 116 -7.79 -9.38 -3.33
N VAL A 117 -9.06 -9.71 -3.11
CA VAL A 117 -10.12 -9.53 -4.12
C VAL A 117 -10.33 -8.04 -4.40
N LEU A 118 -10.39 -7.20 -3.38
CA LEU A 118 -10.54 -5.75 -3.54
C LEU A 118 -9.32 -5.12 -4.24
N ILE A 119 -8.10 -5.55 -3.93
CA ILE A 119 -6.88 -5.12 -4.63
C ILE A 119 -6.97 -5.46 -6.11
N PHE A 120 -7.34 -6.70 -6.43
CA PHE A 120 -7.49 -7.14 -7.82
C PHE A 120 -8.52 -6.28 -8.56
N ILE A 121 -9.72 -6.13 -8.00
CA ILE A 121 -10.80 -5.32 -8.59
C ILE A 121 -10.36 -3.88 -8.77
N SER A 122 -9.72 -3.26 -7.76
CA SER A 122 -9.28 -1.86 -7.81
C SER A 122 -8.25 -1.63 -8.92
N ILE A 123 -7.25 -2.52 -9.05
CA ILE A 123 -6.25 -2.43 -10.12
C ILE A 123 -6.92 -2.60 -11.49
N MET A 124 -7.84 -3.55 -11.62
CA MET A 124 -8.56 -3.79 -12.88
C MET A 124 -9.45 -2.62 -13.27
N VAL A 125 -10.23 -2.08 -12.34
CA VAL A 125 -11.11 -0.91 -12.57
C VAL A 125 -10.28 0.33 -12.93
N SER A 126 -9.20 0.62 -12.20
CA SER A 126 -8.30 1.72 -12.49
C SER A 126 -7.67 1.58 -13.87
N SER A 127 -7.16 0.39 -14.20
CA SER A 127 -6.55 0.12 -15.50
C SER A 127 -7.55 0.17 -16.64
N ALA A 128 -8.77 -0.34 -16.47
CA ALA A 128 -9.82 -0.29 -17.47
C ALA A 128 -10.34 1.13 -17.70
N GLY A 129 -10.53 1.90 -16.62
CA GLY A 129 -11.00 3.29 -16.69
C GLY A 129 -10.04 4.21 -17.43
N THR A 130 -8.73 3.93 -17.36
CA THR A 130 -7.71 4.73 -18.06
C THR A 130 -7.37 4.20 -19.47
N HIS A 131 -7.82 3.00 -19.81
CA HIS A 131 -7.49 2.34 -21.09
C HIS A 131 -7.89 3.17 -22.33
N SER A 132 -9.06 3.78 -22.31
CA SER A 132 -9.56 4.63 -23.41
C SER A 132 -8.73 5.88 -23.66
N ARG A 133 -7.89 6.28 -22.74
CA ARG A 133 -7.03 7.47 -22.84
C ARG A 133 -5.66 7.15 -23.46
N ILE A 134 -5.28 5.89 -23.59
CA ILE A 134 -3.98 5.48 -24.17
C ILE A 134 -3.69 6.14 -25.53
N PRO A 135 -4.64 6.21 -26.49
CA PRO A 135 -4.38 6.84 -27.80
C PRO A 135 -4.14 8.36 -27.73
N THR A 136 -4.57 8.99 -26.64
CA THR A 136 -4.46 10.46 -26.46
C THR A 136 -3.23 10.87 -25.66
N LEU A 137 -2.47 9.90 -25.14
CA LEU A 137 -1.24 10.16 -24.39
C LEU A 137 -0.14 10.69 -25.32
N TYR A 138 0.68 11.57 -24.79
CA TYR A 138 1.83 12.09 -25.54
C TYR A 138 2.79 10.95 -25.92
N SER A 139 3.23 10.98 -27.18
CA SER A 139 4.31 10.08 -27.59
C SER A 139 5.56 10.39 -26.75
N PRO A 140 6.19 9.37 -26.14
CA PRO A 140 7.36 9.62 -25.33
C PRO A 140 8.44 10.30 -26.18
N PRO A 141 9.14 11.33 -25.65
CA PRO A 141 10.27 11.92 -26.34
C PRO A 141 11.29 10.82 -26.65
N GLN A 142 12.03 10.99 -27.76
CA GLN A 142 13.01 10.00 -28.24
C GLN A 142 13.78 9.40 -27.07
N GLN A 143 13.70 8.07 -26.93
CA GLN A 143 14.28 7.36 -25.80
C GLN A 143 15.76 7.68 -25.70
N ARG A 144 16.16 8.39 -24.68
CA ARG A 144 17.55 8.55 -24.29
C ARG A 144 18.12 7.15 -24.04
N LYS A 145 19.21 6.80 -24.76
CA LYS A 145 19.95 5.57 -24.45
C LYS A 145 20.50 5.69 -23.02
N LEU A 146 19.80 5.06 -22.07
CA LEU A 146 20.22 5.00 -20.67
C LEU A 146 21.24 3.88 -20.56
N THR A 147 22.49 4.25 -20.35
CA THR A 147 23.56 3.30 -20.00
C THR A 147 23.67 3.25 -18.46
N VAL A 148 23.87 2.07 -17.89
CA VAL A 148 23.98 1.88 -16.43
C VAL A 148 24.91 2.89 -15.75
N PRO A 149 26.13 3.18 -16.25
CA PRO A 149 26.98 4.21 -15.66
C PRO A 149 26.35 5.61 -15.67
N LYS A 150 25.54 5.94 -16.69
CA LYS A 150 24.88 7.23 -16.78
C LYS A 150 23.77 7.37 -15.75
N ILE A 151 23.02 6.29 -15.47
CA ILE A 151 22.00 6.26 -14.40
C ILE A 151 22.67 6.56 -13.06
N PHE A 152 23.75 5.88 -12.71
CA PHE A 152 24.49 6.14 -11.47
C PHE A 152 24.99 7.58 -11.37
N LYS A 153 25.52 8.13 -12.47
CA LYS A 153 25.97 9.52 -12.51
C LYS A 153 24.81 10.49 -12.23
N GLU A 154 23.67 10.31 -12.88
CA GLU A 154 22.46 11.13 -12.68
C GLU A 154 21.93 11.02 -11.24
N ILE A 155 22.00 9.85 -10.61
CA ILE A 155 21.67 9.66 -9.19
C ILE A 155 22.60 10.48 -8.29
N PHE A 156 23.92 10.42 -8.51
CA PHE A 156 24.88 11.19 -7.74
C PHE A 156 24.73 12.70 -7.93
N GLU A 157 24.47 13.16 -9.14
CA GLU A 157 24.17 14.57 -9.42
C GLU A 157 22.91 15.04 -8.69
N THR A 158 21.87 14.20 -8.63
CA THR A 158 20.64 14.49 -7.88
C THR A 158 20.90 14.56 -6.37
N LEU A 159 21.70 13.63 -5.84
CA LEU A 159 22.10 13.62 -4.43
C LEU A 159 23.07 14.76 -4.07
N ALA A 160 23.72 15.40 -5.03
CA ALA A 160 24.54 16.59 -4.81
C ALA A 160 23.71 17.87 -4.61
N ASN A 161 22.42 17.85 -5.00
CA ASN A 161 21.53 18.99 -4.83
C ASN A 161 21.05 19.12 -3.38
N ARG A 162 21.46 20.19 -2.68
CA ARG A 162 21.12 20.41 -1.27
C ARG A 162 19.63 20.49 -1.01
N SER A 163 18.86 21.12 -1.88
CA SER A 163 17.41 21.22 -1.73
C SER A 163 16.75 19.83 -1.83
N PHE A 164 17.19 19.03 -2.77
CA PHE A 164 16.71 17.64 -2.91
C PHE A 164 17.03 16.82 -1.65
N VAL A 165 18.28 16.86 -1.18
CA VAL A 165 18.70 16.11 0.02
C VAL A 165 17.94 16.54 1.26
N SER A 166 17.68 17.84 1.44
CA SER A 166 16.90 18.35 2.57
C SER A 166 15.46 17.83 2.57
N ILE A 167 14.79 17.88 1.41
CA ILE A 167 13.42 17.36 1.27
C ILE A 167 13.40 15.84 1.45
N PHE A 168 14.37 15.15 0.86
CA PHE A 168 14.50 13.70 0.98
C PHE A 168 14.71 13.27 2.44
N ALA A 169 15.63 13.91 3.18
CA ALA A 169 15.89 13.63 4.57
C ALA A 169 14.67 13.92 5.46
N ALA A 170 13.98 15.04 5.23
CA ALA A 170 12.76 15.38 5.96
C ALA A 170 11.64 14.34 5.72
N SER A 171 11.44 13.94 4.46
CA SER A 171 10.46 12.92 4.09
C SER A 171 10.80 11.55 4.68
N MET A 172 12.08 11.19 4.67
CA MET A 172 12.57 9.94 5.26
C MET A 172 12.31 9.88 6.78
N LEU A 173 12.68 10.95 7.51
CA LEU A 173 12.43 11.03 8.95
C LEU A 173 10.93 11.01 9.27
N GLY A 174 10.11 11.72 8.48
CA GLY A 174 8.66 11.70 8.61
C GLY A 174 8.08 10.30 8.38
N ALA A 175 8.52 9.61 7.34
CA ALA A 175 8.09 8.25 7.04
C ALA A 175 8.51 7.25 8.15
N MET A 176 9.72 7.41 8.71
CA MET A 176 10.16 6.59 9.84
C MET A 176 9.28 6.82 11.08
N GLY A 177 8.93 8.07 11.39
CA GLY A 177 8.04 8.39 12.51
C GLY A 177 6.64 7.81 12.34
N LEU A 178 6.06 7.94 11.15
CA LEU A 178 4.77 7.34 10.82
C LEU A 178 4.80 5.81 10.87
N GLY A 179 5.86 5.20 10.35
CA GLY A 179 6.03 3.75 10.39
C GLY A 179 6.17 3.22 11.82
N LEU A 180 6.94 3.90 12.66
CA LEU A 180 7.08 3.55 14.07
C LEU A 180 5.74 3.68 14.82
N LYS A 181 5.02 4.79 14.61
CA LYS A 181 3.67 4.97 15.17
C LYS A 181 2.75 3.82 14.75
N ALA A 182 2.70 3.50 13.46
CA ALA A 182 1.83 2.45 12.93
C ALA A 182 2.17 1.06 13.51
N SER A 183 3.46 0.73 13.61
CA SER A 183 3.91 -0.56 14.13
C SER A 183 3.61 -0.74 15.62
N LEU A 184 3.77 0.33 16.41
CA LEU A 184 3.56 0.28 17.86
C LEU A 184 2.09 0.43 18.26
N HIS A 185 1.26 1.03 17.40
CA HIS A 185 -0.13 1.33 17.72
C HIS A 185 -0.90 0.09 18.19
N LEU A 186 -0.80 -1.00 17.45
CA LEU A 186 -1.49 -2.24 17.77
C LEU A 186 -1.04 -2.85 19.10
N TYR A 187 0.24 -2.76 19.42
CA TYR A 187 0.78 -3.21 20.72
C TYR A 187 0.24 -2.40 21.87
N PHE A 188 0.21 -1.07 21.76
CA PHE A 188 -0.35 -0.20 22.80
C PHE A 188 -1.82 -0.48 23.03
N VAL A 189 -2.60 -0.62 21.95
CA VAL A 189 -4.03 -0.89 22.04
C VAL A 189 -4.30 -2.26 22.67
N SER A 190 -3.51 -3.28 22.30
CA SER A 190 -3.77 -4.66 22.74
C SER A 190 -3.25 -4.94 24.15
N TYR A 191 -2.10 -4.40 24.55
CA TYR A 191 -1.39 -4.81 25.76
C TYR A 191 -1.25 -3.72 26.83
N PHE A 192 -1.38 -2.45 26.46
CA PHE A 192 -1.25 -1.34 27.40
C PHE A 192 -2.63 -0.79 27.81
N TRP A 193 -3.49 -0.53 26.85
CA TRP A 193 -4.86 -0.05 27.11
C TRP A 193 -5.89 -1.18 27.22
N GLU A 194 -5.55 -2.37 26.76
CA GLU A 194 -6.41 -3.58 26.81
C GLU A 194 -7.80 -3.35 26.19
N PHE A 195 -7.85 -2.56 25.11
CA PHE A 195 -9.10 -2.25 24.43
C PHE A 195 -9.72 -3.47 23.74
N THR A 196 -11.04 -3.44 23.63
CA THR A 196 -11.76 -4.40 22.78
C THR A 196 -11.60 -4.04 21.30
N PRO A 197 -11.86 -4.97 20.36
CA PRO A 197 -11.86 -4.66 18.92
C PRO A 197 -12.77 -3.50 18.55
N ALA A 198 -13.96 -3.40 19.16
CA ALA A 198 -14.91 -2.32 18.92
C ALA A 198 -14.36 -0.95 19.37
N GLU A 199 -13.78 -0.85 20.57
CA GLU A 199 -13.15 0.38 21.07
C GLU A 199 -11.98 0.81 20.19
N THR A 200 -11.16 -0.15 19.73
CA THR A 200 -10.09 0.12 18.76
C THR A 200 -10.65 0.64 17.43
N GLY A 201 -11.78 0.09 17.00
CA GLY A 201 -12.49 0.57 15.81
C GLY A 201 -12.92 2.03 15.93
N TYR A 202 -13.48 2.46 17.07
CA TYR A 202 -13.86 3.85 17.32
C TYR A 202 -12.67 4.81 17.28
N LEU A 203 -11.51 4.40 17.83
CA LEU A 203 -10.28 5.19 17.71
C LEU A 203 -9.81 5.34 16.26
N SER A 204 -9.97 4.31 15.46
CA SER A 204 -9.56 4.32 14.05
C SER A 204 -10.39 5.27 13.18
N ILE A 205 -11.60 5.66 13.61
CA ILE A 205 -12.43 6.64 12.90
C ILE A 205 -11.91 8.08 13.12
N GLY A 206 -11.28 8.35 14.25
CA GLY A 206 -10.83 9.69 14.66
C GLY A 206 -9.40 10.05 14.26
N ILE A 207 -8.65 9.13 13.70
CA ILE A 207 -7.25 9.30 13.29
C ILE A 207 -7.13 9.32 11.77
#